data_9735356ce20369d46f6e3c5469e02f93
#
_entry.id   9735356ce20369d46f6e3c5469e02f93
#
_cell.length_a   1.000
_cell.length_b   1.000
_cell.length_c   1.000
_cell.angle_alpha   90.00
_cell.angle_beta   90.00
_cell.angle_gamma   90.00
#
_symmetry.space_group_name_H-M   'P 1'
#
loop_
_entity.id
_entity.type
_entity.pdbx_description
1 polymer ?
#
loop_
_entity_poly.entity_id
_entity_poly.type
_entity_poly.pdbx_seq_one_letter_code
_entity_poly.pdbx_strand_id
1 'polypeptide(L)'
;MFETYSVDPVHHFIGGWSLTPDQRYIGISRLLYPFFVGLLLSRINKLIKIKRGFYWCSLLIAAILVMPRIDGTEAMWMNGAYEAFCVLIMFPLIIAMGAGSNVTGKRSVAICQFLGEISYPLYITHFPLIYMQIAWARNHPDAPLGMHILFAVSIFILSIAIAYACLKLYDEPVREWLKRRF
;
A
#
# COMPACT_ATOMS: atom_id res chain seq x y z
N MET A 1 -13.47 18.06 -17.78
CA MET A 1 -14.76 17.53 -17.35
C MET A 1 -14.48 16.15 -16.80
N PHE A 2 -14.38 16.04 -15.48
CA PHE A 2 -14.14 14.74 -14.83
C PHE A 2 -15.47 14.00 -14.87
N GLU A 3 -15.63 13.05 -15.79
CA GLU A 3 -16.68 12.06 -15.65
C GLU A 3 -16.43 11.31 -14.36
N THR A 4 -17.23 11.62 -13.37
CA THR A 4 -17.38 10.81 -12.18
C THR A 4 -17.80 9.44 -12.65
N TYR A 5 -16.86 8.48 -12.64
CA TYR A 5 -17.23 7.09 -12.61
C TYR A 5 -18.12 6.91 -11.40
N SER A 6 -19.42 6.88 -11.64
CA SER A 6 -20.39 6.40 -10.67
C SER A 6 -20.17 4.90 -10.54
N VAL A 7 -19.17 4.55 -9.75
CA VAL A 7 -19.01 3.19 -9.28
C VAL A 7 -20.16 2.98 -8.33
N ASP A 8 -21.04 2.06 -8.69
CA ASP A 8 -22.18 1.66 -7.87
C ASP A 8 -21.67 1.37 -6.45
N PRO A 9 -22.06 2.15 -5.43
CA PRO A 9 -21.44 2.07 -4.10
C PRO A 9 -21.73 0.75 -3.39
N VAL A 10 -22.61 -0.07 -3.94
CA VAL A 10 -23.07 -1.32 -3.30
C VAL A 10 -22.07 -2.48 -3.46
N HIS A 11 -21.13 -2.42 -4.41
CA HIS A 11 -20.30 -3.57 -4.77
C HIS A 11 -18.79 -3.38 -4.69
N HIS A 12 -18.29 -2.21 -4.30
CA HIS A 12 -16.86 -1.95 -4.23
C HIS A 12 -16.42 -1.39 -2.88
N PHE A 13 -15.48 -2.07 -2.23
CA PHE A 13 -14.71 -1.52 -1.12
C PHE A 13 -13.70 -0.44 -1.57
N ILE A 14 -13.68 -0.10 -2.85
CA ILE A 14 -12.84 0.93 -3.43
C ILE A 14 -13.61 2.25 -3.40
N GLY A 15 -13.24 3.14 -2.50
CA GLY A 15 -13.92 4.43 -2.34
C GLY A 15 -13.41 5.18 -1.10
N GLY A 16 -14.13 6.19 -0.69
CA GLY A 16 -13.80 6.98 0.49
C GLY A 16 -12.89 8.17 0.21
N TRP A 17 -12.78 8.60 -1.05
CA TRP A 17 -11.94 9.72 -1.49
C TRP A 17 -12.70 11.04 -1.65
N SER A 18 -14.02 11.02 -1.49
CA SER A 18 -14.85 12.22 -1.50
C SER A 18 -15.64 12.36 -0.21
N LEU A 19 -16.02 13.61 0.12
CA LEU A 19 -16.82 13.91 1.31
C LEU A 19 -18.32 13.68 1.09
N THR A 20 -18.71 13.01 0.01
CA THR A 20 -20.11 12.62 -0.20
C THR A 20 -20.58 11.63 0.86
N PRO A 21 -21.87 11.65 1.26
CA PRO A 21 -22.38 10.77 2.31
C PRO A 21 -22.07 9.30 2.07
N ASP A 22 -22.20 8.87 0.80
CA ASP A 22 -22.02 7.47 0.38
C ASP A 22 -20.55 6.99 0.48
N GLN A 23 -19.59 7.91 0.42
CA GLN A 23 -18.18 7.54 0.49
C GLN A 23 -17.54 7.77 1.86
N ARG A 24 -18.15 8.56 2.71
CA ARG A 24 -17.60 8.85 4.06
C ARG A 24 -17.51 7.60 4.93
N TYR A 25 -18.55 6.76 4.94
CA TYR A 25 -18.54 5.55 5.76
C TYR A 25 -17.48 4.55 5.29
N ILE A 26 -17.24 4.46 3.96
CA ILE A 26 -16.18 3.63 3.39
C ILE A 26 -14.81 4.14 3.84
N GLY A 27 -14.57 5.45 3.75
CA GLY A 27 -13.32 6.06 4.19
C GLY A 27 -13.06 5.86 5.68
N ILE A 28 -14.07 6.07 6.53
CA ILE A 28 -13.99 5.87 7.98
C ILE A 28 -13.72 4.39 8.31
N SER A 29 -14.44 3.46 7.70
CA SER A 29 -14.24 2.02 7.93
C SER A 29 -12.83 1.56 7.54
N ARG A 30 -12.32 2.06 6.41
CA ARG A 30 -10.96 1.76 5.93
C ARG A 30 -9.87 2.36 6.80
N LEU A 31 -10.16 3.44 7.51
CA LEU A 31 -9.23 4.05 8.46
C LEU A 31 -9.28 3.35 9.82
N LEU A 32 -10.47 3.20 10.38
CA LEU A 32 -10.65 2.71 11.75
C LEU A 32 -10.26 1.24 11.89
N TYR A 33 -10.64 0.40 10.95
CA TYR A 33 -10.37 -1.02 11.04
C TYR A 33 -8.86 -1.34 11.16
N PRO A 34 -7.98 -0.96 10.21
CA PRO A 34 -6.55 -1.27 10.33
C PRO A 34 -5.90 -0.57 11.52
N PHE A 35 -6.38 0.62 11.91
CA PHE A 35 -5.90 1.32 13.10
C PHE A 35 -6.16 0.52 14.38
N PHE A 36 -7.41 0.10 14.60
CA PHE A 36 -7.75 -0.68 15.79
C PHE A 36 -7.12 -2.07 15.80
N VAL A 37 -7.04 -2.73 14.64
CA VAL A 37 -6.35 -4.03 14.53
C VAL A 37 -4.87 -3.87 14.85
N GLY A 38 -4.20 -2.84 14.34
CA GLY A 38 -2.81 -2.54 14.68
C GLY A 38 -2.62 -2.29 16.18
N LEU A 39 -3.53 -1.53 16.79
CA LEU A 39 -3.52 -1.25 18.22
C LEU A 39 -3.72 -2.55 19.05
N LEU A 40 -4.66 -3.40 18.66
CA LEU A 40 -4.89 -4.68 19.32
C LEU A 40 -3.67 -5.60 19.18
N LEU A 41 -3.11 -5.73 18.00
CA LEU A 41 -1.91 -6.54 17.76
C LEU A 41 -0.72 -6.05 18.60
N SER A 42 -0.56 -4.75 18.78
CA SER A 42 0.50 -4.18 19.63
C SER A 42 0.33 -4.51 21.11
N ARG A 43 -0.92 -4.70 21.58
CA ARG A 43 -1.23 -5.01 22.99
C ARG A 43 -1.21 -6.51 23.32
N ILE A 44 -1.51 -7.37 22.36
CA ILE A 44 -1.68 -8.82 22.60
C ILE A 44 -0.36 -9.50 22.94
N ASN A 45 0.81 -8.94 22.67
CA ASN A 45 2.15 -9.49 22.95
C ASN A 45 2.39 -10.95 22.48
N LYS A 46 1.39 -11.59 21.86
CA LYS A 46 1.45 -12.97 21.34
C LYS A 46 1.63 -12.91 19.82
N LEU A 47 2.78 -12.40 19.41
CA LEU A 47 3.13 -12.36 17.99
C LEU A 47 3.53 -13.75 17.50
N ILE A 48 3.20 -14.05 16.26
CA ILE A 48 3.50 -15.36 15.65
C ILE A 48 4.98 -15.40 15.29
N LYS A 49 5.77 -16.15 16.07
CA LYS A 49 7.22 -16.28 15.86
C LYS A 49 7.50 -17.29 14.75
N ILE A 50 7.89 -16.79 13.56
CA ILE A 50 8.25 -17.62 12.41
C ILE A 50 9.70 -17.38 12.03
N LYS A 51 10.45 -18.46 11.80
CA LYS A 51 11.78 -18.37 11.20
C LYS A 51 11.66 -17.85 9.77
N ARG A 52 12.50 -16.86 9.40
CA ARG A 52 12.49 -16.22 8.06
C ARG A 52 11.15 -15.53 7.72
N GLY A 53 10.46 -14.94 8.69
CA GLY A 53 9.16 -14.29 8.50
C GLY A 53 9.15 -13.24 7.40
N PHE A 54 10.24 -12.50 7.18
CA PHE A 54 10.36 -11.54 6.08
C PHE A 54 10.07 -12.20 4.72
N TYR A 55 10.68 -13.34 4.42
CA TYR A 55 10.47 -14.03 3.14
C TYR A 55 9.05 -14.58 3.00
N TRP A 56 8.50 -15.13 4.09
CA TRP A 56 7.12 -15.63 4.09
C TRP A 56 6.09 -14.51 3.92
N CYS A 57 6.27 -13.38 4.62
CA CYS A 57 5.39 -12.22 4.46
C CYS A 57 5.48 -11.65 3.04
N SER A 58 6.69 -11.52 2.47
CA SER A 58 6.88 -11.05 1.10
C SER A 58 6.24 -11.99 0.08
N LEU A 59 6.37 -13.31 0.26
CA LEU A 59 5.75 -14.30 -0.61
C LEU A 59 4.21 -14.24 -0.54
N LEU A 60 3.65 -14.12 0.66
CA LEU A 60 2.20 -13.99 0.84
C LEU A 60 1.65 -12.70 0.21
N ILE A 61 2.35 -11.57 0.39
CA ILE A 61 1.96 -10.31 -0.26
C ILE A 61 2.01 -10.46 -1.78
N ALA A 62 3.09 -11.04 -2.32
CA ALA A 62 3.22 -11.27 -3.74
C ALA A 62 2.10 -12.19 -4.27
N ALA A 63 1.77 -13.27 -3.57
CA ALA A 63 0.69 -14.18 -3.93
C ALA A 63 -0.68 -13.47 -3.95
N ILE A 64 -0.95 -12.61 -2.96
CA ILE A 64 -2.19 -11.81 -2.91
C ILE A 64 -2.27 -10.85 -4.11
N LEU A 65 -1.15 -10.19 -4.45
CA LEU A 65 -1.12 -9.20 -5.53
C LEU A 65 -1.18 -9.82 -6.93
N VAL A 66 -0.67 -11.04 -7.10
CA VAL A 66 -0.67 -11.76 -8.40
C VAL A 66 -2.03 -12.41 -8.68
N MET A 67 -2.91 -12.54 -7.69
CA MET A 67 -4.23 -13.16 -7.89
C MET A 67 -5.02 -12.39 -8.96
N PRO A 68 -5.38 -13.05 -10.08
CA PRO A 68 -6.10 -12.39 -11.15
C PRO A 68 -7.53 -12.01 -10.69
N ARG A 69 -7.98 -10.85 -11.14
CA ARG A 69 -9.37 -10.45 -10.96
C ARG A 69 -10.24 -11.16 -11.99
N ILE A 70 -11.42 -11.59 -11.56
CA ILE A 70 -12.38 -12.24 -12.43
C ILE A 70 -13.24 -11.14 -13.07
N ASP A 71 -13.22 -11.08 -14.42
CA ASP A 71 -14.05 -10.16 -15.17
C ASP A 71 -15.49 -10.66 -15.26
N GLY A 72 -16.42 -9.71 -15.29
CA GLY A 72 -17.85 -9.98 -15.42
C GLY A 72 -18.68 -9.41 -14.27
N THR A 73 -19.89 -8.95 -14.59
CA THR A 73 -20.82 -8.35 -13.62
C THR A 73 -21.24 -9.31 -12.53
N GLU A 74 -21.35 -10.61 -12.86
CA GLU A 74 -21.73 -11.67 -11.91
C GLU A 74 -20.58 -12.02 -10.93
N ALA A 75 -19.33 -11.79 -11.33
CA ALA A 75 -18.16 -12.10 -10.50
C ALA A 75 -17.73 -10.92 -9.59
N MET A 76 -18.41 -9.80 -9.65
CA MET A 76 -18.06 -8.58 -8.92
C MET A 76 -18.11 -8.79 -7.40
N TRP A 77 -19.07 -9.55 -6.90
CA TRP A 77 -19.16 -9.89 -5.48
C TRP A 77 -18.00 -10.79 -5.02
N MET A 78 -17.50 -11.68 -5.89
CA MET A 78 -16.37 -12.56 -5.58
C MET A 78 -15.08 -11.75 -5.41
N ASN A 79 -14.84 -10.76 -6.29
CA ASN A 79 -13.72 -9.84 -6.15
C ASN A 79 -13.82 -9.02 -4.86
N GLY A 80 -15.02 -8.52 -4.52
CA GLY A 80 -15.28 -7.81 -3.27
C GLY A 80 -15.09 -8.70 -2.03
N ALA A 81 -15.54 -9.94 -2.07
CA ALA A 81 -15.32 -10.91 -0.99
C ALA A 81 -13.83 -11.24 -0.82
N TYR A 82 -13.09 -11.40 -1.92
CA TYR A 82 -11.64 -11.61 -1.90
C TYR A 82 -10.91 -10.39 -1.29
N GLU A 83 -11.25 -9.18 -1.72
CA GLU A 83 -10.67 -7.95 -1.16
C GLU A 83 -10.96 -7.83 0.35
N ALA A 84 -12.20 -8.10 0.75
CA ALA A 84 -12.58 -8.11 2.17
C ALA A 84 -11.78 -9.15 2.96
N PHE A 85 -11.65 -10.37 2.45
CA PHE A 85 -10.85 -11.43 3.07
C PHE A 85 -9.38 -11.01 3.22
N CYS A 86 -8.79 -10.41 2.18
CA CYS A 86 -7.41 -9.93 2.23
C CYS A 86 -7.24 -8.84 3.28
N VAL A 87 -8.12 -7.85 3.33
CA VAL A 87 -8.03 -6.71 4.26
C VAL A 87 -8.33 -7.14 5.69
N LEU A 88 -9.37 -7.95 5.91
CA LEU A 88 -9.85 -8.29 7.24
C LEU A 88 -9.02 -9.41 7.91
N ILE A 89 -8.45 -10.31 7.13
CA ILE A 89 -7.80 -11.51 7.67
C ILE A 89 -6.33 -11.57 7.27
N MET A 90 -6.03 -11.54 5.97
CA MET A 90 -4.69 -11.80 5.46
C MET A 90 -3.69 -10.72 5.88
N PHE A 91 -4.00 -9.44 5.72
CA PHE A 91 -3.08 -8.36 6.10
C PHE A 91 -2.80 -8.30 7.61
N PRO A 92 -3.79 -8.38 8.51
CA PRO A 92 -3.52 -8.49 9.96
C PRO A 92 -2.65 -9.69 10.31
N LEU A 93 -2.87 -10.84 9.67
CA LEU A 93 -2.08 -12.05 9.89
C LEU A 93 -0.64 -11.88 9.42
N ILE A 94 -0.43 -11.29 8.24
CA ILE A 94 0.91 -10.98 7.71
C ILE A 94 1.64 -9.99 8.64
N ILE A 95 0.95 -8.97 9.15
CA ILE A 95 1.52 -8.01 10.10
C ILE A 95 1.91 -8.72 11.41
N ALA A 96 1.05 -9.59 11.96
CA ALA A 96 1.33 -10.33 13.17
C ALA A 96 2.54 -11.28 12.99
N MET A 97 2.65 -11.93 11.85
CA MET A 97 3.80 -12.77 11.48
C MET A 97 5.08 -11.94 11.29
N GLY A 98 4.99 -10.82 10.60
CA GLY A 98 6.12 -9.92 10.35
C GLY A 98 6.66 -9.32 11.65
N ALA A 99 5.77 -8.82 12.50
CA ALA A 99 6.13 -8.23 13.78
C ALA A 99 6.69 -9.26 14.79
N GLY A 100 6.27 -10.53 14.70
CA GLY A 100 6.78 -11.62 15.55
C GLY A 100 8.07 -12.25 15.06
N SER A 101 8.52 -11.94 13.85
CA SER A 101 9.69 -12.58 13.25
C SER A 101 10.98 -11.79 13.51
N ASN A 102 12.05 -12.52 13.86
CA ASN A 102 13.37 -11.92 13.96
C ASN A 102 14.08 -12.02 12.62
N VAL A 103 14.47 -10.87 12.07
CA VAL A 103 15.30 -10.80 10.87
C VAL A 103 16.75 -10.96 11.29
N THR A 104 17.36 -12.07 10.90
CA THR A 104 18.78 -12.37 11.17
C THR A 104 19.60 -12.16 9.89
N GLY A 105 20.71 -11.46 10.01
CA GLY A 105 21.63 -11.17 8.90
C GLY A 105 21.73 -9.69 8.57
N LYS A 106 22.96 -9.19 8.51
CA LYS A 106 23.24 -7.75 8.30
C LYS A 106 22.53 -7.16 7.05
N ARG A 107 22.53 -7.90 5.94
CA ARG A 107 21.88 -7.44 4.68
C ARG A 107 20.35 -7.37 4.80
N SER A 108 19.73 -8.40 5.38
CA SER A 108 18.27 -8.44 5.55
C SER A 108 17.79 -7.36 6.51
N VAL A 109 18.51 -7.11 7.59
CA VAL A 109 18.22 -6.01 8.53
C VAL A 109 18.31 -4.67 7.83
N ALA A 110 19.38 -4.42 7.06
CA ALA A 110 19.56 -3.16 6.33
C ALA A 110 18.44 -2.93 5.30
N ILE A 111 18.02 -3.98 4.58
CA ILE A 111 16.91 -3.88 3.62
C ILE A 111 15.59 -3.57 4.35
N CYS A 112 15.30 -4.26 5.45
CA CYS A 112 14.08 -4.01 6.22
C CYS A 112 14.05 -2.59 6.81
N GLN A 113 15.18 -2.11 7.32
CA GLN A 113 15.31 -0.74 7.82
C GLN A 113 15.08 0.28 6.70
N PHE A 114 15.75 0.12 5.57
CA PHE A 114 15.58 0.99 4.41
C PHE A 114 14.11 1.02 3.94
N LEU A 115 13.48 -0.15 3.78
CA LEU A 115 12.07 -0.23 3.37
C LEU A 115 11.12 0.42 4.39
N GLY A 116 11.41 0.26 5.69
CA GLY A 116 10.65 0.91 6.76
C GLY A 116 10.79 2.43 6.73
N GLU A 117 12.01 2.94 6.59
CA GLU A 117 12.29 4.38 6.55
C GLU A 117 11.69 5.07 5.32
N ILE A 118 11.79 4.43 4.14
CA ILE A 118 11.29 5.01 2.89
C ILE A 118 9.77 4.87 2.73
N SER A 119 9.12 3.96 3.45
CA SER A 119 7.68 3.65 3.27
C SER A 119 6.78 4.87 3.45
N TYR A 120 7.03 5.69 4.47
CA TYR A 120 6.23 6.88 4.76
C TYR A 120 6.44 8.01 3.73
N PRO A 121 7.67 8.43 3.40
CA PRO A 121 7.89 9.36 2.30
C PRO A 121 7.31 8.87 0.97
N LEU A 122 7.47 7.59 0.65
CA LEU A 122 6.92 7.00 -0.57
C LEU A 122 5.39 7.08 -0.59
N TYR A 123 4.73 6.78 0.52
CA TYR A 123 3.28 6.88 0.64
C TYR A 123 2.75 8.29 0.36
N ILE A 124 3.46 9.33 0.80
CA ILE A 124 3.03 10.71 0.57
C ILE A 124 3.31 11.17 -0.87
N THR A 125 4.45 10.77 -1.45
CA THR A 125 4.94 11.35 -2.71
C THR A 125 4.51 10.58 -3.96
N HIS A 126 4.07 9.32 -3.86
CA HIS A 126 3.76 8.50 -5.04
C HIS A 126 2.47 8.90 -5.78
N PHE A 127 1.50 9.48 -5.08
CA PHE A 127 0.18 9.79 -5.64
C PHE A 127 0.21 10.69 -6.88
N PRO A 128 0.90 11.85 -6.88
CA PRO A 128 1.03 12.70 -8.06
C PRO A 128 1.64 11.97 -9.26
N LEU A 129 2.61 11.10 -9.01
CA LEU A 129 3.30 10.34 -10.05
C LEU A 129 2.41 9.27 -10.68
N ILE A 130 1.57 8.61 -9.89
CA ILE A 130 0.56 7.69 -10.40
C ILE A 130 -0.45 8.42 -11.30
N TYR A 131 -0.90 9.62 -10.91
CA TYR A 131 -1.78 10.41 -11.76
C TYR A 131 -1.12 10.81 -13.08
N MET A 132 0.17 11.14 -13.08
CA MET A 132 0.93 11.39 -14.31
C MET A 132 0.96 10.14 -15.21
N GLN A 133 1.17 8.95 -14.63
CA GLN A 133 1.14 7.70 -15.37
C GLN A 133 -0.23 7.42 -16.00
N ILE A 134 -1.30 7.61 -15.24
CA ILE A 134 -2.68 7.42 -15.72
C ILE A 134 -3.00 8.41 -16.84
N ALA A 135 -2.64 9.68 -16.66
CA ALA A 135 -2.84 10.72 -17.68
C ALA A 135 -2.08 10.41 -18.97
N TRP A 136 -0.81 9.98 -18.84
CA TRP A 136 -0.02 9.59 -20.00
C TRP A 136 -0.63 8.39 -20.73
N ALA A 137 -1.02 7.34 -20.02
CA ALA A 137 -1.64 6.15 -20.60
C ALA A 137 -2.96 6.47 -21.34
N ARG A 138 -3.78 7.37 -20.79
CA ARG A 138 -5.02 7.83 -21.43
C ARG A 138 -4.78 8.63 -22.72
N ASN A 139 -3.71 9.41 -22.76
CA ASN A 139 -3.37 10.23 -23.93
C ASN A 139 -2.65 9.43 -25.04
N HIS A 140 -2.19 8.21 -24.73
CA HIS A 140 -1.46 7.33 -25.66
C HIS A 140 -2.03 5.91 -25.66
N PRO A 141 -3.33 5.74 -26.02
CA PRO A 141 -3.97 4.43 -26.00
C PRO A 141 -3.36 3.44 -27.00
N ASP A 142 -2.83 3.96 -28.11
CA ASP A 142 -2.25 3.16 -29.20
C ASP A 142 -0.75 2.87 -29.01
N ALA A 143 -0.17 3.29 -27.88
CA ALA A 143 1.23 3.05 -27.62
C ALA A 143 1.51 1.54 -27.41
N PRO A 144 2.63 1.02 -27.90
CA PRO A 144 2.97 -0.38 -27.72
C PRO A 144 3.17 -0.72 -26.22
N LEU A 145 2.81 -1.93 -25.85
CA LEU A 145 2.91 -2.42 -24.45
C LEU A 145 4.29 -2.16 -23.83
N GLY A 146 5.38 -2.30 -24.61
CA GLY A 146 6.73 -2.01 -24.13
C GLY A 146 6.91 -0.58 -23.66
N MET A 147 6.24 0.39 -24.29
CA MET A 147 6.28 1.80 -23.91
C MET A 147 5.52 2.07 -22.62
N HIS A 148 4.36 1.43 -22.44
CA HIS A 148 3.61 1.47 -21.17
C HIS A 148 4.43 0.90 -20.01
N ILE A 149 5.11 -0.24 -20.22
CA ILE A 149 5.97 -0.85 -19.21
C ILE A 149 7.15 0.07 -18.89
N LEU A 150 7.83 0.59 -19.91
CA LEU A 150 8.97 1.49 -19.72
C LEU A 150 8.57 2.73 -18.91
N PHE A 151 7.44 3.34 -19.24
CA PHE A 151 6.94 4.51 -18.51
C PHE A 151 6.57 4.16 -17.07
N ALA A 152 5.89 3.03 -16.85
CA ALA A 152 5.55 2.55 -15.49
C ALA A 152 6.80 2.29 -14.63
N VAL A 153 7.81 1.65 -15.20
CA VAL A 153 9.09 1.41 -14.50
C VAL A 153 9.81 2.73 -14.21
N SER A 154 9.80 3.67 -15.14
CA SER A 154 10.40 5.00 -14.94
C SER A 154 9.71 5.75 -13.80
N ILE A 155 8.39 5.77 -13.76
CA ILE A 155 7.61 6.37 -12.66
C ILE A 155 7.89 5.67 -11.33
N PHE A 156 8.00 4.35 -11.32
CA PHE A 156 8.33 3.59 -10.12
C PHE A 156 9.70 3.97 -9.56
N ILE A 157 10.73 4.02 -10.41
CA ILE A 157 12.08 4.42 -10.03
C ILE A 157 12.09 5.89 -9.53
N LEU A 158 11.40 6.78 -10.24
CA LEU A 158 11.28 8.18 -9.87
C LEU A 158 10.58 8.35 -8.51
N SER A 159 9.55 7.56 -8.23
CA SER A 159 8.87 7.56 -6.93
C SER A 159 9.81 7.21 -5.78
N ILE A 160 10.64 6.19 -5.96
CA ILE A 160 11.64 5.79 -4.97
C ILE A 160 12.70 6.89 -4.80
N ALA A 161 13.18 7.48 -5.89
CA ALA A 161 14.19 8.55 -5.84
C ALA A 161 13.67 9.79 -5.11
N ILE A 162 12.44 10.23 -5.40
CA ILE A 162 11.80 11.37 -4.73
C ILE A 162 11.57 11.04 -3.25
N ALA A 163 11.05 9.87 -2.93
CA ALA A 163 10.83 9.44 -1.55
C ALA A 163 12.15 9.42 -0.75
N TYR A 164 13.23 8.92 -1.34
CA TYR A 164 14.55 8.92 -0.72
C TYR A 164 15.10 10.34 -0.53
N ALA A 165 14.92 11.23 -1.51
CA ALA A 165 15.29 12.63 -1.39
C ALA A 165 14.51 13.31 -0.25
N CYS A 166 13.19 13.09 -0.17
CA CYS A 166 12.36 13.60 0.92
C CYS A 166 12.80 13.06 2.30
N LEU A 167 13.17 11.79 2.39
CA LEU A 167 13.69 11.19 3.61
C LEU A 167 14.96 11.92 4.07
N LYS A 168 15.95 12.09 3.16
CA LYS A 168 17.25 12.63 3.49
C LYS A 168 17.28 14.14 3.68
N LEU A 169 16.54 14.88 2.85
CA LEU A 169 16.59 16.35 2.83
C LEU A 169 15.57 16.98 3.80
N TYR A 170 14.51 16.28 4.12
CA TYR A 170 13.44 16.84 4.95
C TYR A 170 13.20 16.04 6.24
N ASP A 171 12.89 14.75 6.14
CA ASP A 171 12.43 13.97 7.28
C ASP A 171 13.52 13.77 8.36
N GLU A 172 14.70 13.32 7.98
CA GLU A 172 15.83 13.13 8.91
C GLU A 172 16.25 14.44 9.61
N PRO A 173 16.48 15.56 8.89
CA PRO A 173 16.85 16.82 9.54
C PRO A 173 15.77 17.36 10.49
N VAL A 174 14.51 17.23 10.11
CA VAL A 174 13.37 17.67 10.96
C VAL A 174 13.29 16.84 12.23
N ARG A 175 13.42 15.50 12.11
CA ARG A 175 13.43 14.61 13.29
C ARG A 175 14.61 14.90 14.23
N GLU A 176 15.79 15.14 13.69
CA GLU A 176 16.96 15.50 14.51
C GLU A 176 16.79 16.84 15.19
N TRP A 177 16.25 17.83 14.50
CA TRP A 177 15.95 19.13 15.06
C TRP A 177 14.95 19.05 16.21
N LEU A 178 13.85 18.27 16.03
CA LEU A 178 12.85 18.03 17.05
C LEU A 178 13.45 17.32 18.28
N LYS A 179 14.26 16.27 18.09
CA LYS A 179 14.94 15.55 19.19
C LYS A 179 15.88 16.41 20.02
N ARG A 180 16.46 17.46 19.42
CA ARG A 180 17.34 18.41 20.15
C ARG A 180 16.57 19.45 20.93
N ARG A 181 15.31 19.65 20.59
CA ARG A 181 14.49 20.72 21.17
C ARG A 181 13.55 20.24 22.28
N PHE A 182 13.23 18.96 22.27
CA PHE A 182 12.39 18.25 23.25
C PHE A 182 13.13 17.05 23.84
#